data_4579a72336451fb24c8e4089d16d475c
#
_entry.id   4579a72336451fb24c8e4089d16d475c
#
_cell.length_a   1.000
_cell.length_b   1.000
_cell.length_c   1.000
_cell.angle_alpha   90.00
_cell.angle_beta   90.00
_cell.angle_gamma   90.00
#
_symmetry.space_group_name_H-M   'P 1'
#
loop_
_entity.id
_entity.type
_entity.pdbx_description
1 polymer ?
#
loop_
_entity_poly.entity_id
_entity_poly.type
_entity_poly.pdbx_seq_one_letter_code
_entity_poly.pdbx_strand_id
1 'polypeptide(L)'
;AYINGWDETAITDEQLAQIEQDWIAQKPLNIHYWDSEYENLCPEVISGDIWVAYAWQGCYATALYEGAPVAYANPEEGRNSWVGLYGISAETDSYELALEFLDNKLADLTCGNAVTLFYYGCANADVMAAVEDPVLIEAFGIDDPEALESANFTPPVTAEQRDAWTAMWTRVKSE
;
A
#
# COMPACT_ATOMS: atom_id res chain seq x y z
N ALA A 1 12.13 -9.29 -4.96
CA ALA A 1 12.87 -8.68 -6.08
C ALA A 1 13.79 -7.57 -5.58
N TYR A 2 13.27 -6.54 -4.92
CA TYR A 2 14.04 -5.35 -4.50
C TYR A 2 15.27 -5.67 -3.64
N ILE A 3 15.14 -6.48 -2.59
CA ILE A 3 16.24 -6.90 -1.70
C ILE A 3 17.41 -7.52 -2.49
N ASN A 4 17.12 -8.22 -3.58
CA ASN A 4 18.12 -8.87 -4.42
C ASN A 4 18.59 -7.98 -5.60
N GLY A 5 18.05 -6.76 -5.73
CA GLY A 5 18.33 -5.87 -6.86
C GLY A 5 17.83 -6.39 -8.21
N TRP A 6 16.79 -7.23 -8.21
CA TRP A 6 16.21 -7.80 -9.43
C TRP A 6 15.10 -6.93 -9.99
N ASP A 7 15.04 -6.89 -11.32
CA ASP A 7 13.91 -6.26 -12.04
C ASP A 7 12.64 -7.10 -11.87
N GLU A 8 11.67 -6.58 -11.16
CA GLU A 8 10.42 -7.28 -10.88
C GLU A 8 9.56 -7.55 -12.12
N THR A 9 9.78 -6.79 -13.20
CA THR A 9 9.08 -7.03 -14.49
C THR A 9 9.66 -8.17 -15.30
N ALA A 10 10.87 -8.64 -14.92
CA ALA A 10 11.66 -9.63 -15.66
C ALA A 10 12.16 -10.78 -14.76
N ILE A 11 11.41 -11.14 -13.73
CA ILE A 11 11.75 -12.25 -12.83
C ILE A 11 11.78 -13.56 -13.61
N THR A 12 12.94 -14.27 -13.56
CA THR A 12 13.10 -15.61 -14.14
C THR A 12 12.50 -16.69 -13.23
N ASP A 13 12.33 -17.90 -13.78
CA ASP A 13 11.84 -19.05 -13.00
C ASP A 13 12.79 -19.41 -11.84
N GLU A 14 14.11 -19.28 -12.04
CA GLU A 14 15.11 -19.52 -11.01
C GLU A 14 15.02 -18.47 -9.90
N GLN A 15 14.82 -17.20 -10.27
CA GLN A 15 14.63 -16.11 -9.30
C GLN A 15 13.33 -16.28 -8.53
N LEU A 16 12.25 -16.68 -9.20
CA LEU A 16 10.97 -16.95 -8.54
C LEU A 16 11.08 -18.13 -7.56
N ALA A 17 11.81 -19.18 -7.92
CA ALA A 17 12.09 -20.30 -7.03
C ALA A 17 12.93 -19.87 -5.81
N GLN A 18 13.89 -18.95 -5.98
CA GLN A 18 14.65 -18.40 -4.86
C GLN A 18 13.75 -17.57 -3.93
N ILE A 19 12.87 -16.72 -4.48
CA ILE A 19 11.87 -15.95 -3.70
C ILE A 19 10.99 -16.91 -2.88
N GLU A 20 10.53 -18.01 -3.48
CA GLU A 20 9.75 -19.04 -2.79
C GLU A 20 10.49 -19.61 -1.58
N GLN A 21 11.77 -19.98 -1.73
CA GLN A 21 12.58 -20.48 -0.64
C GLN A 21 12.80 -19.46 0.48
N ASP A 22 13.05 -18.20 0.11
CA ASP A 22 13.23 -17.10 1.06
C ASP A 22 11.95 -16.88 1.89
N TRP A 23 10.77 -16.92 1.26
CA TRP A 23 9.48 -16.78 1.94
C TRP A 23 9.16 -17.99 2.85
N ILE A 24 9.49 -19.20 2.40
CA ILE A 24 9.34 -20.42 3.24
C ILE A 24 10.28 -20.32 4.46
N ALA A 25 11.52 -19.87 4.27
CA ALA A 25 12.46 -19.69 5.38
C ALA A 25 12.02 -18.60 6.36
N GLN A 26 11.34 -17.55 5.88
CA GLN A 26 10.80 -16.49 6.72
C GLN A 26 9.54 -16.91 7.49
N LYS A 27 8.74 -17.84 6.96
CA LYS A 27 7.44 -18.23 7.51
C LYS A 27 7.45 -18.55 9.01
N PRO A 28 8.43 -19.30 9.56
CA PRO A 28 8.48 -19.59 11.01
C PRO A 28 8.73 -18.36 11.88
N LEU A 29 9.16 -17.24 11.28
CA LEU A 29 9.42 -15.97 11.96
C LEU A 29 8.19 -15.07 11.99
N ASN A 30 7.19 -15.34 11.12
CA ASN A 30 5.96 -14.60 11.07
C ASN A 30 4.95 -15.15 12.06
N ILE A 31 4.29 -14.28 12.81
CA ILE A 31 3.22 -14.68 13.72
C ILE A 31 1.99 -15.07 12.91
N HIS A 32 1.58 -14.19 11.97
CA HIS A 32 0.40 -14.38 11.13
C HIS A 32 0.57 -13.79 9.73
N TYR A 33 -0.29 -14.25 8.81
CA TYR A 33 -0.65 -13.56 7.57
C TYR A 33 -2.10 -13.07 7.72
N TRP A 34 -2.30 -11.75 7.72
CA TRP A 34 -3.61 -11.16 7.96
C TRP A 34 -4.47 -11.14 6.70
N ASP A 35 -5.74 -11.49 6.83
CA ASP A 35 -6.73 -11.33 5.76
C ASP A 35 -7.41 -9.95 5.80
N SER A 36 -7.44 -9.32 6.97
CA SER A 36 -8.00 -7.98 7.19
C SER A 36 -7.06 -7.17 8.08
N GLU A 37 -6.58 -6.06 7.55
CA GLU A 37 -5.66 -5.19 8.28
C GLU A 37 -6.35 -4.49 9.44
N TYR A 38 -7.51 -3.87 9.21
CA TYR A 38 -8.18 -3.07 10.23
C TYR A 38 -8.88 -3.90 11.30
N GLU A 39 -9.37 -5.09 10.97
CA GLU A 39 -10.08 -5.94 11.92
C GLU A 39 -9.14 -6.74 12.82
N ASN A 40 -7.97 -7.10 12.31
CA ASN A 40 -7.06 -8.01 12.99
C ASN A 40 -5.71 -7.38 13.28
N LEU A 41 -4.99 -6.91 12.25
CA LEU A 41 -3.62 -6.44 12.38
C LEU A 41 -3.51 -5.16 13.21
N CYS A 42 -4.29 -4.13 12.91
CA CYS A 42 -4.15 -2.84 13.60
C CYS A 42 -4.43 -2.92 15.10
N PRO A 43 -5.45 -3.65 15.59
CA PRO A 43 -5.64 -3.87 17.02
C PRO A 43 -4.44 -4.53 17.71
N GLU A 44 -3.79 -5.51 17.08
CA GLU A 44 -2.64 -6.21 17.65
C GLU A 44 -1.35 -5.35 17.63
N VAL A 45 -1.19 -4.48 16.64
CA VAL A 45 -0.13 -3.46 16.64
C VAL A 45 -0.36 -2.45 17.77
N ILE A 46 -1.59 -1.97 17.94
CA ILE A 46 -1.95 -0.99 18.98
C ILE A 46 -1.77 -1.58 20.38
N SER A 47 -2.13 -2.86 20.58
CA SER A 47 -1.93 -3.55 21.87
C SER A 47 -0.47 -3.86 22.19
N GLY A 48 0.41 -3.84 21.18
CA GLY A 48 1.82 -4.20 21.30
C GLY A 48 2.10 -5.70 21.20
N ASP A 49 1.12 -6.50 20.79
CA ASP A 49 1.30 -7.93 20.53
C ASP A 49 2.14 -8.18 19.27
N ILE A 50 2.05 -7.25 18.31
CA ILE A 50 2.84 -7.21 17.08
C ILE A 50 3.83 -6.05 17.14
N TRP A 51 5.11 -6.33 16.92
CA TRP A 51 6.19 -5.34 16.97
C TRP A 51 6.65 -4.86 15.61
N VAL A 52 6.48 -5.68 14.57
CA VAL A 52 6.81 -5.35 13.18
C VAL A 52 5.70 -5.88 12.29
N ALA A 53 5.14 -5.02 11.47
CA ALA A 53 4.07 -5.37 10.52
C ALA A 53 4.31 -4.72 9.16
N TYR A 54 3.96 -5.42 8.10
CA TYR A 54 3.73 -4.82 6.80
C TYR A 54 2.27 -4.36 6.75
N ALA A 55 2.06 -3.06 6.72
CA ALA A 55 0.74 -2.45 6.85
C ALA A 55 0.59 -1.23 5.95
N TRP A 56 -0.63 -0.84 5.68
CA TRP A 56 -0.95 0.44 5.04
C TRP A 56 -0.80 1.60 6.03
N GLN A 57 -0.55 2.79 5.51
CA GLN A 57 -0.42 4.02 6.31
C GLN A 57 -1.66 4.30 7.19
N GLY A 58 -2.83 3.83 6.82
CA GLY A 58 -4.03 3.98 7.64
C GLY A 58 -3.97 3.24 8.97
N CYS A 59 -3.35 2.07 9.02
CA CYS A 59 -3.10 1.37 10.27
C CYS A 59 -2.11 2.16 11.16
N TYR A 60 -1.07 2.70 10.56
CA TYR A 60 -0.11 3.56 11.26
C TYR A 60 -0.78 4.81 11.83
N ALA A 61 -1.58 5.54 11.02
CA ALA A 61 -2.32 6.71 11.49
C ALA A 61 -3.29 6.37 12.63
N THR A 62 -4.03 5.26 12.52
CA THR A 62 -4.92 4.79 13.58
C THR A 62 -4.17 4.50 14.87
N ALA A 63 -3.02 3.83 14.78
CA ALA A 63 -2.19 3.53 15.94
C ALA A 63 -1.65 4.81 16.62
N LEU A 64 -1.25 5.82 15.84
CA LEU A 64 -0.84 7.12 16.37
C LEU A 64 -1.99 7.86 17.09
N TYR A 65 -3.21 7.86 16.52
CA TYR A 65 -4.38 8.45 17.16
C TYR A 65 -4.73 7.77 18.49
N GLU A 66 -4.49 6.47 18.60
CA GLU A 66 -4.68 5.70 19.85
C GLU A 66 -3.51 5.86 20.83
N GLY A 67 -2.48 6.62 20.46
CA GLY A 67 -1.30 6.88 21.31
C GLY A 67 -0.34 5.69 21.42
N ALA A 68 -0.41 4.74 20.50
CA ALA A 68 0.53 3.63 20.46
C ALA A 68 1.96 4.10 20.09
N PRO A 69 3.02 3.55 20.70
CA PRO A 69 4.41 3.94 20.44
C PRO A 69 4.93 3.28 19.15
N VAL A 70 4.39 3.67 18.02
CA VAL A 70 4.72 3.12 16.69
C VAL A 70 5.55 4.10 15.87
N ALA A 71 6.31 3.58 14.91
CA ALA A 71 7.04 4.36 13.91
C ALA A 71 6.91 3.71 12.54
N TYR A 72 6.85 4.53 11.49
CA TYR A 72 6.81 4.03 10.11
C TYR A 72 8.25 3.85 9.60
N ALA A 73 8.59 2.62 9.21
CA ALA A 73 9.93 2.33 8.72
C ALA A 73 10.09 2.80 7.26
N ASN A 74 11.24 3.41 6.96
CA ASN A 74 11.69 3.70 5.61
C ASN A 74 12.79 2.67 5.25
N PRO A 75 12.47 1.56 4.58
CA PRO A 75 13.48 0.57 4.19
C PRO A 75 14.38 1.15 3.09
N GLU A 76 15.66 0.72 3.06
CA GLU A 76 16.62 1.11 2.02
C GLU A 76 16.15 0.73 0.62
N GLU A 77 15.34 -0.32 0.50
CA GLU A 77 14.73 -0.80 -0.74
C GLU A 77 13.55 0.08 -1.21
N GLY A 78 13.14 1.06 -0.44
CA GLY A 78 11.98 1.92 -0.69
C GLY A 78 10.66 1.33 -0.19
N ARG A 79 9.65 2.18 -0.07
CA ARG A 79 8.29 1.79 0.28
C ARG A 79 7.56 1.24 -0.94
N ASN A 80 6.75 0.19 -0.76
CA ASN A 80 5.79 -0.20 -1.80
C ASN A 80 4.63 0.78 -1.85
N SER A 81 4.36 1.25 -3.05
CA SER A 81 3.30 2.23 -3.32
C SER A 81 2.46 1.82 -4.52
N TRP A 82 1.27 2.36 -4.61
CA TRP A 82 0.36 2.13 -5.72
C TRP A 82 -0.51 3.37 -5.99
N VAL A 83 -1.02 3.46 -7.20
CA VAL A 83 -1.91 4.55 -7.63
C VAL A 83 -3.24 3.96 -8.05
N GLY A 84 -4.31 4.39 -7.41
CA GLY A 84 -5.68 4.10 -7.82
C GLY A 84 -6.11 5.02 -8.95
N LEU A 85 -6.69 4.46 -10.00
CA LEU A 85 -7.16 5.20 -11.18
C LEU A 85 -8.66 4.98 -11.38
N TYR A 86 -9.34 6.03 -11.78
CA TYR A 86 -10.70 5.94 -12.30
C TYR A 86 -10.66 5.92 -13.83
N GLY A 87 -11.43 5.03 -14.44
CA GLY A 87 -11.63 4.99 -15.88
C GLY A 87 -13.10 5.13 -16.23
N ILE A 88 -13.39 5.71 -17.40
CA ILE A 88 -14.74 5.73 -17.97
C ILE A 88 -14.84 4.59 -18.96
N SER A 89 -15.89 3.77 -18.86
CA SER A 89 -16.16 2.71 -19.83
C SER A 89 -16.39 3.33 -21.23
N ALA A 90 -15.74 2.78 -22.27
CA ALA A 90 -15.93 3.21 -23.66
C ALA A 90 -17.35 2.96 -24.17
N GLU A 91 -18.11 2.09 -23.49
CA GLU A 91 -19.49 1.72 -23.86
C GLU A 91 -20.55 2.49 -23.07
N THR A 92 -20.15 3.52 -22.28
CA THR A 92 -21.12 4.27 -21.48
C THR A 92 -21.99 5.19 -22.35
N ASP A 93 -23.29 5.15 -22.11
CA ASP A 93 -24.24 6.11 -22.70
C ASP A 93 -24.32 7.43 -21.89
N SER A 94 -23.59 7.53 -20.77
CA SER A 94 -23.66 8.65 -19.82
C SER A 94 -22.29 9.30 -19.60
N TYR A 95 -21.57 9.57 -20.70
CA TYR A 95 -20.19 10.06 -20.66
C TYR A 95 -20.05 11.37 -19.88
N GLU A 96 -20.94 12.35 -20.13
CA GLU A 96 -20.91 13.65 -19.45
C GLU A 96 -21.13 13.50 -17.94
N LEU A 97 -22.07 12.64 -17.53
CA LEU A 97 -22.30 12.36 -16.11
C LEU A 97 -21.07 11.67 -15.47
N ALA A 98 -20.39 10.79 -16.21
CA ALA A 98 -19.16 10.17 -15.73
C ALA A 98 -18.04 11.19 -15.55
N LEU A 99 -17.93 12.20 -16.42
CA LEU A 99 -16.99 13.30 -16.25
C LEU A 99 -17.33 14.16 -15.03
N GLU A 100 -18.59 14.52 -14.81
CA GLU A 100 -19.03 15.25 -13.61
C GLU A 100 -18.71 14.44 -12.33
N PHE A 101 -18.89 13.13 -12.36
CA PHE A 101 -18.51 12.26 -11.24
C PHE A 101 -17.00 12.32 -10.96
N LEU A 102 -16.15 12.24 -12.00
CA LEU A 102 -14.71 12.31 -11.85
C LEU A 102 -14.25 13.67 -11.34
N ASP A 103 -14.83 14.75 -11.85
CA ASP A 103 -14.56 16.11 -11.37
C ASP A 103 -14.92 16.23 -9.87
N ASN A 104 -16.06 15.70 -9.47
CA ASN A 104 -16.47 15.69 -8.06
C ASN A 104 -15.54 14.86 -7.17
N LYS A 105 -14.84 13.84 -7.71
CA LYS A 105 -13.83 13.09 -6.96
C LYS A 105 -12.59 13.92 -6.63
N LEU A 106 -12.31 14.97 -7.40
CA LEU A 106 -11.22 15.91 -7.17
C LEU A 106 -11.65 17.12 -6.34
N ALA A 107 -12.95 17.29 -6.08
CA ALA A 107 -13.46 18.38 -5.26
C ALA A 107 -12.92 18.30 -3.83
N ASP A 108 -12.68 19.46 -3.21
CA ASP A 108 -12.06 19.60 -1.88
C ASP A 108 -12.70 18.71 -0.82
N LEU A 109 -14.04 18.68 -0.76
CA LEU A 109 -14.76 17.87 0.20
C LEU A 109 -14.53 16.36 -0.01
N THR A 110 -14.60 15.90 -1.26
CA THR A 110 -14.44 14.47 -1.57
C THR A 110 -13.02 14.01 -1.36
N CYS A 111 -12.06 14.80 -1.81
CA CYS A 111 -10.65 14.59 -1.58
C CYS A 111 -10.29 14.66 -0.09
N GLY A 112 -10.77 15.67 0.64
CA GLY A 112 -10.56 15.79 2.08
C GLY A 112 -11.08 14.57 2.85
N ASN A 113 -12.26 14.06 2.49
CA ASN A 113 -12.77 12.82 3.06
C ASN A 113 -11.91 11.58 2.73
N ALA A 114 -11.32 11.52 1.52
CA ALA A 114 -10.42 10.42 1.19
C ALA A 114 -9.18 10.43 2.10
N VAL A 115 -8.63 11.60 2.38
CA VAL A 115 -7.48 11.77 3.27
C VAL A 115 -7.83 11.48 4.72
N THR A 116 -8.91 12.06 5.25
CA THR A 116 -9.20 12.06 6.69
C THR A 116 -9.98 10.85 7.17
N LEU A 117 -10.83 10.24 6.32
CA LEU A 117 -11.67 9.11 6.71
C LEU A 117 -11.17 7.77 6.19
N PHE A 118 -10.48 7.79 5.05
CA PHE A 118 -10.03 6.56 4.39
C PHE A 118 -8.52 6.42 4.34
N TYR A 119 -7.77 7.41 4.80
CA TYR A 119 -6.31 7.43 4.82
C TYR A 119 -5.68 7.19 3.44
N TYR A 120 -6.29 7.75 2.38
CA TYR A 120 -5.77 7.72 1.03
C TYR A 120 -5.28 9.09 0.60
N GLY A 121 -4.14 9.13 -0.09
CA GLY A 121 -3.70 10.35 -0.78
C GLY A 121 -4.71 10.76 -1.86
N CYS A 122 -4.75 12.05 -2.17
CA CYS A 122 -5.60 12.61 -3.21
C CYS A 122 -4.78 13.32 -4.27
N ALA A 123 -5.24 13.28 -5.53
CA ALA A 123 -4.59 13.96 -6.65
C ALA A 123 -4.82 15.50 -6.67
N ASN A 124 -5.65 16.03 -5.78
CA ASN A 124 -5.82 17.47 -5.60
C ASN A 124 -4.69 17.99 -4.69
N ALA A 125 -3.71 18.68 -5.30
CA ALA A 125 -2.54 19.18 -4.59
C ALA A 125 -2.89 20.25 -3.54
N ASP A 126 -3.93 21.04 -3.74
CA ASP A 126 -4.35 22.09 -2.80
C ASP A 126 -4.92 21.45 -1.52
N VAL A 127 -5.67 20.35 -1.66
CA VAL A 127 -6.18 19.58 -0.51
C VAL A 127 -5.02 18.95 0.27
N MET A 128 -4.06 18.35 -0.41
CA MET A 128 -2.88 17.74 0.24
C MET A 128 -2.03 18.80 0.95
N ALA A 129 -1.84 19.97 0.34
CA ALA A 129 -1.11 21.08 0.94
C ALA A 129 -1.83 21.72 2.14
N ALA A 130 -3.15 21.56 2.24
CA ALA A 130 -3.97 22.08 3.33
C ALA A 130 -4.12 21.10 4.51
N VAL A 131 -3.47 19.93 4.47
CA VAL A 131 -3.46 18.98 5.60
C VAL A 131 -2.63 19.56 6.74
N GLU A 132 -3.27 19.85 7.87
CA GLU A 132 -2.63 20.42 9.07
C GLU A 132 -2.50 19.39 10.21
N ASP A 133 -3.17 18.25 10.11
CA ASP A 133 -3.11 17.19 11.12
C ASP A 133 -1.72 16.54 11.12
N PRO A 134 -0.94 16.64 12.24
CA PRO A 134 0.42 16.12 12.28
C PRO A 134 0.50 14.60 12.09
N VAL A 135 -0.53 13.86 12.50
CA VAL A 135 -0.60 12.41 12.28
C VAL A 135 -0.72 12.09 10.80
N LEU A 136 -1.56 12.81 10.08
CA LEU A 136 -1.72 12.61 8.63
C LEU A 136 -0.48 13.08 7.85
N ILE A 137 0.13 14.19 8.25
CA ILE A 137 1.39 14.67 7.65
C ILE A 137 2.47 13.59 7.75
N GLU A 138 2.65 13.01 8.94
CA GLU A 138 3.61 11.95 9.18
C GLU A 138 3.24 10.66 8.43
N ALA A 139 1.98 10.21 8.51
CA ALA A 139 1.53 8.97 7.89
C ALA A 139 1.64 8.98 6.36
N PHE A 140 1.41 10.13 5.72
CA PHE A 140 1.54 10.29 4.27
C PHE A 140 2.94 10.70 3.82
N GLY A 141 3.82 11.10 4.75
CA GLY A 141 5.14 11.63 4.41
C GLY A 141 5.08 12.93 3.63
N ILE A 142 4.09 13.80 3.92
CA ILE A 142 3.88 15.06 3.19
C ILE A 142 5.08 16.00 3.33
N ASP A 143 5.74 15.95 4.47
CA ASP A 143 6.93 16.73 4.82
C ASP A 143 8.26 15.99 4.50
N ASP A 144 8.19 14.78 3.95
CA ASP A 144 9.35 13.95 3.58
C ASP A 144 9.31 13.61 2.08
N PRO A 145 9.76 14.51 1.19
CA PRO A 145 9.76 14.26 -0.24
C PRO A 145 10.68 13.09 -0.64
N GLU A 146 11.75 12.80 0.11
CA GLU A 146 12.65 11.67 -0.18
C GLU A 146 11.94 10.33 0.01
N ALA A 147 11.04 10.22 0.99
CA ALA A 147 10.22 9.03 1.20
C ALA A 147 9.26 8.76 0.02
N LEU A 148 8.76 9.82 -0.63
CA LEU A 148 7.90 9.70 -1.81
C LEU A 148 8.71 9.39 -3.07
N GLU A 149 9.90 9.99 -3.23
CA GLU A 149 10.77 9.76 -4.38
C GLU A 149 11.36 8.34 -4.38
N SER A 150 11.59 7.75 -3.20
CA SER A 150 12.08 6.38 -3.05
C SER A 150 10.98 5.31 -3.16
N ALA A 151 9.73 5.69 -3.39
CA ALA A 151 8.62 4.75 -3.45
C ALA A 151 8.68 3.84 -4.68
N ASN A 152 8.51 2.55 -4.45
CA ASN A 152 8.41 1.52 -5.49
C ASN A 152 6.94 1.36 -5.91
N PHE A 153 6.62 1.71 -7.14
CA PHE A 153 5.28 1.50 -7.69
C PHE A 153 5.20 0.13 -8.35
N THR A 154 4.20 -0.66 -7.99
CA THR A 154 3.97 -1.96 -8.61
C THR A 154 3.79 -1.81 -10.12
N PRO A 155 4.68 -2.38 -10.94
CA PRO A 155 4.58 -2.29 -12.39
C PRO A 155 3.47 -3.19 -12.92
N PRO A 156 3.01 -2.96 -14.16
CA PRO A 156 2.13 -3.89 -14.83
C PRO A 156 2.85 -5.21 -15.09
N VAL A 157 2.21 -6.32 -14.72
CA VAL A 157 2.70 -7.68 -14.96
C VAL A 157 1.81 -8.41 -15.94
N THR A 158 2.35 -9.37 -16.69
CA THR A 158 1.57 -10.21 -17.58
C THR A 158 0.65 -11.16 -16.79
N ALA A 159 -0.37 -11.69 -17.45
CA ALA A 159 -1.25 -12.70 -16.84
C ALA A 159 -0.45 -13.94 -16.40
N GLU A 160 0.52 -14.37 -17.23
CA GLU A 160 1.38 -15.52 -16.96
C GLU A 160 2.25 -15.30 -15.70
N GLN A 161 2.88 -14.14 -15.59
CA GLN A 161 3.65 -13.77 -14.39
C GLN A 161 2.77 -13.76 -13.13
N ARG A 162 1.60 -13.15 -13.20
CA ARG A 162 0.66 -13.11 -12.07
C ARG A 162 0.24 -14.51 -11.65
N ASP A 163 -0.07 -15.38 -12.61
CA ASP A 163 -0.48 -16.75 -12.33
C ASP A 163 0.67 -17.54 -11.69
N ALA A 164 1.90 -17.40 -12.18
CA ALA A 164 3.09 -18.01 -11.59
C ALA A 164 3.34 -17.52 -10.15
N TRP A 165 3.22 -16.21 -9.90
CA TRP A 165 3.40 -15.64 -8.54
C TRP A 165 2.28 -16.06 -7.59
N THR A 166 1.04 -16.13 -8.08
CA THR A 166 -0.10 -16.61 -7.28
C THR A 166 0.07 -18.07 -6.90
N ALA A 167 0.52 -18.91 -7.84
CA ALA A 167 0.80 -20.31 -7.59
C ALA A 167 1.96 -20.48 -6.58
N MET A 168 3.05 -19.73 -6.73
CA MET A 168 4.16 -19.71 -5.77
C MET A 168 3.68 -19.30 -4.38
N TRP A 169 2.95 -18.20 -4.25
CA TRP A 169 2.42 -17.75 -2.96
C TRP A 169 1.49 -18.76 -2.29
N THR A 170 0.67 -19.46 -3.09
CA THR A 170 -0.19 -20.52 -2.59
C THR A 170 0.63 -21.67 -1.99
N ARG A 171 1.75 -22.06 -2.62
CA ARG A 171 2.66 -23.07 -2.06
C ARG A 171 3.30 -22.58 -0.76
N VAL A 172 3.84 -21.37 -0.72
CA VAL A 172 4.41 -20.77 0.50
C VAL A 172 3.42 -20.85 1.67
N LYS A 173 2.15 -20.51 1.43
CA LYS A 173 1.13 -20.57 2.50
C LYS A 173 0.79 -21.99 2.94
N SER A 174 0.92 -22.99 2.07
CA SER A 174 0.56 -24.38 2.36
C SER A 174 1.64 -25.19 3.05
N GLU A 175 2.89 -24.79 2.97
CA GLU A 175 4.04 -25.36 3.68
C GLU A 175 4.09 -24.90 5.15
#